data_b34f217dd51a4a1fc118cda025e2bbb2
#
_entry.id   b34f217dd51a4a1fc118cda025e2bbb2
#
_cell.length_a   1.000
_cell.length_b   1.000
_cell.length_c   1.000
_cell.angle_alpha   90.00
_cell.angle_beta   90.00
_cell.angle_gamma   90.00
#
_symmetry.space_group_name_H-M   'P 1'
#
loop_
_entity.id
_entity.type
_entity.pdbx_description
1 polymer ?
#
loop_
_entity_poly.entity_id
_entity_poly.type
_entity_poly.pdbx_seq_one_letter_code
_entity_poly.pdbx_strand_id
1 'polypeptide(L)'
;MSVNRCTSLTRGRLKGRHGQKGLGMIGSLLVILVGGLLLTCAIKMIPIYFQNWNIQSILNDLEPEFADVGTVTKKAIENKLAKRLNIDMISAIKVNDIEIKKIKSVFKITANYEKRIHIIGNVDIVIVFDNNSATVPVRGR
;
A
#
# COMPACT_ATOMS: atom_id res chain seq x y z
N MET A 1 -60.38 -47.09 45.37
CA MET A 1 -59.12 -46.51 45.79
C MET A 1 -58.17 -46.59 44.63
N SER A 2 -58.01 -45.53 43.94
CA SER A 2 -57.24 -45.50 42.64
C SER A 2 -56.02 -44.65 42.91
N VAL A 3 -54.85 -45.23 42.72
CA VAL A 3 -53.56 -44.59 42.88
C VAL A 3 -53.06 -44.16 41.48
N ASN A 4 -53.14 -42.87 41.16
CA ASN A 4 -52.61 -42.31 39.96
C ASN A 4 -51.09 -42.15 40.08
N ARG A 5 -50.36 -42.94 39.30
CA ARG A 5 -48.91 -42.87 39.21
C ARG A 5 -48.54 -41.88 38.09
N CYS A 6 -48.14 -40.66 38.49
CA CYS A 6 -47.60 -39.67 37.55
C CYS A 6 -46.22 -40.09 37.09
N THR A 7 -46.10 -40.53 35.85
CA THR A 7 -44.83 -40.75 35.18
C THR A 7 -44.29 -39.41 34.65
N SER A 8 -43.28 -38.85 35.32
CA SER A 8 -42.53 -37.67 34.82
C SER A 8 -41.68 -38.10 33.65
N LEU A 9 -42.06 -37.65 32.46
CA LEU A 9 -41.25 -37.77 31.24
C LEU A 9 -40.09 -36.80 31.36
N THR A 10 -38.92 -37.29 31.72
CA THR A 10 -37.67 -36.57 31.66
C THR A 10 -37.30 -36.34 30.18
N ARG A 11 -37.56 -35.14 29.68
CA ARG A 11 -37.22 -34.74 28.35
C ARG A 11 -35.67 -34.60 28.28
N GLY A 12 -35.03 -35.66 27.85
CA GLY A 12 -33.59 -35.68 27.59
C GLY A 12 -33.21 -34.57 26.58
N ARG A 13 -32.58 -33.55 27.10
CA ARG A 13 -32.00 -32.47 26.30
C ARG A 13 -30.83 -33.06 25.49
N LEU A 14 -31.07 -33.35 24.19
CA LEU A 14 -30.03 -33.72 23.27
C LEU A 14 -29.07 -32.52 23.12
N LYS A 15 -28.00 -32.55 23.90
CA LYS A 15 -26.89 -31.64 23.77
C LYS A 15 -26.24 -31.89 22.40
N GLY A 16 -26.58 -31.05 21.43
CA GLY A 16 -25.96 -31.09 20.09
C GLY A 16 -24.44 -30.98 20.28
N ARG A 17 -23.76 -32.10 20.04
CA ARG A 17 -22.30 -32.10 19.89
C ARG A 17 -22.01 -31.29 18.62
N HIS A 18 -21.64 -30.01 18.78
CA HIS A 18 -20.99 -29.29 17.73
C HIS A 18 -19.71 -30.07 17.42
N GLY A 19 -19.76 -30.87 16.38
CA GLY A 19 -18.57 -31.51 15.85
C GLY A 19 -17.62 -30.43 15.44
N GLN A 20 -16.64 -30.14 16.29
CA GLN A 20 -15.44 -29.43 15.86
C GLN A 20 -14.81 -30.31 14.77
N LYS A 21 -15.11 -30.00 13.52
CA LYS A 21 -14.33 -30.51 12.40
C LYS A 21 -12.96 -29.88 12.55
N GLY A 22 -12.09 -30.49 13.38
CA GLY A 22 -10.72 -30.11 13.50
C GLY A 22 -10.12 -30.13 12.10
N LEU A 23 -9.60 -29.02 11.65
CA LEU A 23 -8.71 -29.02 10.48
C LEU A 23 -7.70 -30.12 10.78
N GLY A 24 -7.73 -31.21 9.98
CA GLY A 24 -6.77 -32.28 10.14
C GLY A 24 -5.34 -31.70 10.06
N MET A 25 -4.36 -32.40 10.57
CA MET A 25 -2.96 -32.00 10.60
C MET A 25 -2.48 -31.43 9.24
N ILE A 26 -2.97 -31.98 8.12
CA ILE A 26 -2.68 -31.51 6.76
C ILE A 26 -3.31 -30.13 6.51
N GLY A 27 -4.55 -29.90 6.96
CA GLY A 27 -5.22 -28.60 6.80
C GLY A 27 -4.54 -27.50 7.59
N SER A 28 -4.09 -27.78 8.82
CA SER A 28 -3.34 -26.80 9.62
C SER A 28 -1.98 -26.45 9.00
N LEU A 29 -1.29 -27.45 8.45
CA LEU A 29 -0.02 -27.25 7.74
C LEU A 29 -0.23 -26.36 6.50
N LEU A 30 -1.27 -26.59 5.75
CA LEU A 30 -1.61 -25.78 4.56
C LEU A 30 -1.93 -24.34 4.92
N VAL A 31 -2.68 -24.11 6.00
CA VAL A 31 -2.98 -22.76 6.49
C VAL A 31 -1.71 -22.02 6.90
N ILE A 32 -0.78 -22.69 7.60
CA ILE A 32 0.50 -22.10 8.01
C ILE A 32 1.35 -21.76 6.78
N LEU A 33 1.39 -22.64 5.79
CA LEU A 33 2.16 -22.43 4.56
C LEU A 33 1.61 -21.25 3.77
N VAL A 34 0.30 -21.19 3.53
CA VAL A 34 -0.34 -20.07 2.82
C VAL A 34 -0.23 -18.78 3.61
N GLY A 35 -0.46 -18.83 4.92
CA GLY A 35 -0.33 -17.68 5.81
C GLY A 35 1.10 -17.12 5.83
N GLY A 36 2.10 -17.99 5.90
CA GLY A 36 3.52 -17.61 5.84
C GLY A 36 3.89 -16.96 4.51
N LEU A 37 3.38 -17.50 3.39
CA LEU A 37 3.59 -16.89 2.07
C LEU A 37 2.97 -15.50 1.97
N LEU A 38 1.72 -15.35 2.40
CA LEU A 38 1.03 -14.05 2.39
C LEU A 38 1.73 -13.03 3.30
N LEU A 39 2.17 -13.46 4.48
CA LEU A 39 2.91 -12.60 5.41
C LEU A 39 4.23 -12.14 4.79
N THR A 40 4.96 -13.01 4.13
CA THR A 40 6.21 -12.66 3.44
C THR A 40 5.95 -11.62 2.34
N CYS A 41 4.91 -11.80 1.54
CA CYS A 41 4.51 -10.83 0.53
C CYS A 41 4.15 -9.47 1.17
N ALA A 42 3.36 -9.48 2.24
CA ALA A 42 2.96 -8.25 2.94
C ALA A 42 4.18 -7.48 3.46
N ILE A 43 5.11 -8.14 4.15
CA ILE A 43 6.32 -7.50 4.70
C ILE A 43 7.18 -6.87 3.59
N LYS A 44 7.30 -7.53 2.44
CA LYS A 44 8.06 -7.00 1.30
C LYS A 44 7.36 -5.84 0.59
N MET A 45 6.02 -5.81 0.60
CA MET A 45 5.23 -4.75 -0.06
C MET A 45 5.10 -3.48 0.77
N ILE A 46 5.00 -3.59 2.11
CA ILE A 46 4.83 -2.45 3.02
C ILE A 46 5.83 -1.31 2.74
N PRO A 47 7.16 -1.52 2.69
CA PRO A 47 8.11 -0.42 2.50
C PRO A 47 7.95 0.30 1.17
N ILE A 48 7.42 -0.38 0.14
CA ILE A 48 7.24 0.21 -1.19
C ILE A 48 6.04 1.15 -1.21
N TYR A 49 4.94 0.77 -0.55
CA TYR A 49 3.80 1.66 -0.39
C TYR A 49 4.15 2.90 0.45
N PHE A 50 4.97 2.74 1.49
CA PHE A 50 5.49 3.88 2.26
C PHE A 50 6.32 4.83 1.40
N GLN A 51 7.21 4.31 0.55
CA GLN A 51 7.99 5.13 -0.37
C GLN A 51 7.09 5.89 -1.36
N ASN A 52 6.04 5.25 -1.89
CA ASN A 52 5.09 5.92 -2.77
C ASN A 52 4.32 7.04 -2.05
N TRP A 53 3.88 6.81 -0.81
CA TRP A 53 3.24 7.85 -0.01
C TRP A 53 4.16 9.04 0.23
N ASN A 54 5.42 8.80 0.56
CA ASN A 54 6.41 9.86 0.72
C ASN A 54 6.63 10.64 -0.60
N ILE A 55 6.69 9.96 -1.74
CA ILE A 55 6.78 10.61 -3.05
C ILE A 55 5.57 11.53 -3.29
N GLN A 56 4.35 11.05 -3.02
CA GLN A 56 3.14 11.87 -3.15
C GLN A 56 3.17 13.09 -2.20
N SER A 57 3.62 12.92 -0.96
CA SER A 57 3.78 14.03 -0.01
C SER A 57 4.77 15.06 -0.53
N ILE A 58 5.94 14.63 -1.02
CA ILE A 58 6.95 15.53 -1.59
C ILE A 58 6.39 16.31 -2.78
N LEU A 59 5.62 15.65 -3.65
CA LEU A 59 5.00 16.29 -4.81
C LEU A 59 3.94 17.33 -4.39
N ASN A 60 3.10 17.00 -3.43
CA ASN A 60 2.07 17.91 -2.91
C ASN A 60 2.65 19.13 -2.20
N ASP A 61 3.80 18.95 -1.53
CA ASP A 61 4.49 20.06 -0.84
C ASP A 61 5.19 21.03 -1.80
N LEU A 62 5.37 20.64 -3.07
CA LEU A 62 6.00 21.55 -4.05
C LEU A 62 5.09 22.74 -4.40
N GLU A 63 3.78 22.52 -4.48
CA GLU A 63 2.84 23.60 -4.85
C GLU A 63 2.90 24.79 -3.89
N PRO A 64 2.70 24.63 -2.56
CA PRO A 64 2.80 25.74 -1.63
C PRO A 64 4.21 26.33 -1.53
N GLU A 65 5.25 25.51 -1.69
CA GLU A 65 6.65 25.96 -1.57
C GLU A 65 7.06 26.89 -2.71
N PHE A 66 6.53 26.67 -3.91
CA PHE A 66 6.78 27.53 -5.07
C PHE A 66 5.70 28.60 -5.29
N ALA A 67 4.65 28.65 -4.47
CA ALA A 67 3.57 29.64 -4.61
C ALA A 67 4.06 31.07 -4.43
N ASP A 68 5.06 31.29 -3.56
CA ASP A 68 5.62 32.62 -3.25
C ASP A 68 6.87 32.98 -4.06
N VAL A 69 7.37 32.03 -4.90
CA VAL A 69 8.56 32.26 -5.71
C VAL A 69 8.17 32.90 -7.03
N GLY A 70 8.68 34.11 -7.28
CA GLY A 70 8.30 34.92 -8.46
C GLY A 70 8.64 34.30 -9.82
N THR A 71 9.72 33.52 -9.92
CA THR A 71 10.11 32.83 -11.17
C THR A 71 10.50 31.40 -10.88
N VAL A 72 9.66 30.46 -11.27
CA VAL A 72 9.93 29.03 -11.14
C VAL A 72 10.55 28.48 -12.42
N THR A 73 11.73 27.88 -12.28
CA THR A 73 12.44 27.26 -13.40
C THR A 73 12.39 25.74 -13.26
N LYS A 74 12.30 25.01 -14.39
CA LYS A 74 12.35 23.54 -14.39
C LYS A 74 13.52 22.99 -13.56
N LYS A 75 14.72 23.58 -13.75
CA LYS A 75 15.93 23.18 -13.00
C LYS A 75 15.83 23.42 -11.49
N ALA A 76 15.11 24.45 -11.05
CA ALA A 76 14.86 24.69 -9.62
C ALA A 76 13.98 23.58 -9.02
N ILE A 77 12.95 23.15 -9.75
CA ILE A 77 12.08 22.02 -9.35
C ILE A 77 12.88 20.73 -9.29
N GLU A 78 13.68 20.42 -10.31
CA GLU A 78 14.53 19.22 -10.36
C GLU A 78 15.51 19.17 -9.18
N ASN A 79 16.20 20.27 -8.90
CA ASN A 79 17.15 20.35 -7.78
C ASN A 79 16.46 20.17 -6.43
N LYS A 80 15.28 20.73 -6.27
CA LYS A 80 14.50 20.60 -5.03
C LYS A 80 14.03 19.15 -4.84
N LEU A 81 13.49 18.54 -5.89
CA LEU A 81 13.11 17.13 -5.89
C LEU A 81 14.29 16.22 -5.57
N ALA A 82 15.44 16.44 -6.23
CA ALA A 82 16.67 15.68 -5.97
C ALA A 82 17.07 15.76 -4.50
N LYS A 83 17.02 16.95 -3.91
CA LYS A 83 17.39 17.17 -2.52
C LYS A 83 16.42 16.45 -1.57
N ARG A 84 15.10 16.54 -1.80
CA ARG A 84 14.11 15.89 -0.95
C ARG A 84 14.16 14.36 -1.08
N LEU A 85 14.26 13.81 -2.30
CA LEU A 85 14.41 12.37 -2.52
C LEU A 85 15.64 11.79 -1.82
N ASN A 86 16.76 12.55 -1.79
CA ASN A 86 17.96 12.15 -1.07
C ASN A 86 17.79 12.20 0.46
N ILE A 87 17.13 13.24 0.97
CA ILE A 87 16.88 13.37 2.43
C ILE A 87 16.00 12.23 2.93
N ASP A 88 14.94 11.90 2.20
CA ASP A 88 13.99 10.85 2.56
C ASP A 88 14.46 9.45 2.16
N MET A 89 15.72 9.33 1.68
CA MET A 89 16.33 8.06 1.25
C MET A 89 15.46 7.25 0.27
N ILE A 90 14.71 7.95 -0.59
CA ILE A 90 13.84 7.32 -1.58
C ILE A 90 14.68 6.79 -2.73
N SER A 91 14.76 5.47 -2.83
CA SER A 91 15.48 4.78 -3.91
C SER A 91 14.55 4.20 -4.99
N ALA A 92 13.24 4.37 -4.83
CA ALA A 92 12.25 3.80 -5.74
C ALA A 92 12.23 4.48 -7.10
N ILE A 93 12.52 5.80 -7.15
CA ILE A 93 12.50 6.62 -8.35
C ILE A 93 13.74 7.52 -8.39
N LYS A 94 14.25 7.78 -9.60
CA LYS A 94 15.31 8.77 -9.82
C LYS A 94 14.70 10.07 -10.36
N VAL A 95 15.36 11.20 -10.09
CA VAL A 95 14.91 12.51 -10.59
C VAL A 95 14.77 12.52 -12.12
N ASN A 96 15.64 11.76 -12.82
CA ASN A 96 15.61 11.67 -14.28
C ASN A 96 14.36 10.93 -14.81
N ASP A 97 13.70 10.12 -13.97
CA ASP A 97 12.50 9.39 -14.36
C ASP A 97 11.22 10.23 -14.10
N ILE A 98 11.38 11.41 -13.49
CA ILE A 98 10.28 12.35 -13.20
C ILE A 98 10.09 13.25 -14.42
N GLU A 99 8.92 13.19 -15.01
CA GLU A 99 8.57 14.01 -16.14
C GLU A 99 8.06 15.39 -15.71
N ILE A 100 8.75 16.48 -16.10
CA ILE A 100 8.35 17.85 -15.81
C ILE A 100 8.00 18.54 -17.12
N LYS A 101 6.70 18.77 -17.34
CA LYS A 101 6.18 19.47 -18.52
C LYS A 101 5.62 20.84 -18.14
N LYS A 102 6.00 21.87 -18.87
CA LYS A 102 5.39 23.20 -18.77
C LYS A 102 4.13 23.25 -19.62
N ILE A 103 2.98 23.48 -18.98
CA ILE A 103 1.68 23.61 -19.66
C ILE A 103 1.15 25.01 -19.34
N LYS A 104 1.17 25.91 -20.34
CA LYS A 104 0.74 27.32 -20.16
C LYS A 104 1.48 27.99 -18.98
N SER A 105 0.77 28.26 -17.88
CA SER A 105 1.27 28.91 -16.67
C SER A 105 1.51 27.97 -15.50
N VAL A 106 1.63 26.65 -15.74
CA VAL A 106 1.88 25.65 -14.71
C VAL A 106 2.94 24.65 -15.15
N PHE A 107 3.73 24.13 -14.21
CA PHE A 107 4.54 22.95 -14.41
C PHE A 107 3.75 21.74 -13.91
N LYS A 108 3.46 20.80 -14.81
CA LYS A 108 2.95 19.48 -14.45
C LYS A 108 4.12 18.56 -14.21
N ILE A 109 4.20 18.01 -13.02
CA ILE A 109 5.22 17.06 -12.58
C ILE A 109 4.55 15.71 -12.50
N THR A 110 5.09 14.71 -13.18
CA THR A 110 4.56 13.34 -13.18
C THR A 110 5.67 12.40 -12.79
N ALA A 111 5.47 11.66 -11.70
CA ALA A 111 6.42 10.71 -11.14
C ALA A 111 5.86 9.29 -11.20
N ASN A 112 5.61 8.80 -12.41
CA ASN A 112 5.14 7.43 -12.62
C ASN A 112 6.34 6.50 -12.68
N TYR A 113 6.26 5.38 -11.95
CA TYR A 113 7.35 4.41 -11.93
C TYR A 113 6.84 2.99 -11.65
N GLU A 114 7.67 2.03 -12.00
CA GLU A 114 7.46 0.62 -11.72
C GLU A 114 8.49 0.12 -10.74
N LYS A 115 8.06 -0.68 -9.77
CA LYS A 115 8.96 -1.35 -8.84
C LYS A 115 8.77 -2.85 -8.96
N ARG A 116 9.84 -3.55 -9.34
CA ARG A 116 9.90 -5.01 -9.35
C ARG A 116 10.46 -5.51 -8.02
N ILE A 117 9.77 -6.48 -7.44
CA ILE A 117 10.13 -7.13 -6.18
C ILE A 117 10.28 -8.60 -6.41
N HIS A 118 11.45 -9.13 -6.09
CA HIS A 118 11.67 -10.56 -6.06
C HIS A 118 11.10 -11.15 -4.77
N ILE A 119 10.20 -12.12 -4.87
CA ILE A 119 9.56 -12.76 -3.72
C ILE A 119 10.28 -14.05 -3.36
N ILE A 120 10.17 -15.08 -4.17
CA ILE A 120 10.77 -16.39 -3.94
C ILE A 120 11.08 -17.08 -5.28
N GLY A 121 12.29 -17.63 -5.41
CA GLY A 121 12.67 -18.43 -6.57
C GLY A 121 12.62 -17.63 -7.87
N ASN A 122 11.66 -17.89 -8.73
CA ASN A 122 11.50 -17.22 -10.02
C ASN A 122 10.20 -16.37 -10.08
N VAL A 123 9.66 -15.99 -8.91
CA VAL A 123 8.43 -15.20 -8.81
C VAL A 123 8.76 -13.77 -8.45
N ASP A 124 8.45 -12.84 -9.36
CA ASP A 124 8.55 -11.40 -9.17
C ASP A 124 7.16 -10.77 -9.18
N ILE A 125 6.98 -9.76 -8.34
CA ILE A 125 5.81 -8.89 -8.37
C ILE A 125 6.24 -7.55 -8.94
N VAL A 126 5.49 -7.03 -9.90
CA VAL A 126 5.67 -5.68 -10.44
C VAL A 126 4.53 -4.83 -9.94
N ILE A 127 4.87 -3.74 -9.25
CA ILE A 127 3.92 -2.73 -8.79
C ILE A 127 4.11 -1.50 -9.66
N VAL A 128 3.01 -1.04 -10.28
CA VAL A 128 2.98 0.13 -11.13
C VAL A 128 2.29 1.26 -10.37
N PHE A 129 2.94 2.41 -10.27
CA PHE A 129 2.41 3.63 -9.70
C PHE A 129 2.26 4.67 -10.81
N ASP A 130 1.03 4.93 -11.25
CA ASP A 130 0.69 5.80 -12.39
C ASP A 130 -0.09 7.07 -12.03
N ASN A 131 -0.40 7.26 -10.76
CA ASN A 131 -1.20 8.39 -10.27
C ASN A 131 -0.38 9.47 -9.52
N ASN A 132 0.94 9.46 -9.63
CA ASN A 132 1.80 10.41 -8.93
C ASN A 132 2.00 11.67 -9.78
N SER A 133 1.14 12.67 -9.58
CA SER A 133 1.27 13.94 -10.29
C SER A 133 0.97 15.14 -9.39
N ALA A 134 1.73 16.22 -9.60
CA ALA A 134 1.50 17.51 -8.96
C ALA A 134 1.60 18.65 -9.96
N THR A 135 1.02 19.80 -9.62
CA THR A 135 1.04 21.00 -10.44
C THR A 135 1.65 22.14 -9.66
N VAL A 136 2.64 22.82 -10.23
CA VAL A 136 3.28 23.99 -9.65
C VAL A 136 2.92 25.19 -10.51
N PRO A 137 2.23 26.23 -9.95
CA PRO A 137 1.88 27.41 -10.71
C PRO A 137 3.13 28.24 -11.04
N VAL A 138 3.21 28.73 -12.28
CA VAL A 138 4.22 29.72 -12.69
C VAL A 138 3.55 31.09 -12.57
N ARG A 139 3.80 31.79 -11.49
CA ARG A 139 3.42 33.21 -11.41
C ARG A 139 4.36 34.00 -12.33
N GLY A 140 3.89 34.30 -13.53
CA GLY A 140 4.51 35.33 -14.34
C GLY A 140 4.32 36.69 -13.67
N ARG A 141 5.40 37.47 -13.64
CA ARG A 141 5.37 38.87 -13.26
C ARG A 141 4.64 39.66 -14.33
#